data_5b38b98cd29e5801d232f58b76229c8a
#
_entry.id   5b38b98cd29e5801d232f58b76229c8a
#
_cell.length_a   1.000
_cell.length_b   1.000
_cell.length_c   1.000
_cell.angle_alpha   90.00
_cell.angle_beta   90.00
_cell.angle_gamma   90.00
#
_symmetry.space_group_name_H-M   'P 1'
#
loop_
_entity.id
_entity.type
_entity.pdbx_description
1 polymer ?
#
loop_
_entity_poly.entity_id
_entity_poly.type
_entity_poly.pdbx_seq_one_letter_code
_entity_poly.pdbx_strand_id
1 'polypeptide(L)'
;MKKTILAWMLSLMVCCSVMAQDADMMTKAQEKFKNMTSLSAPVTQTRHNTMLAADAVTKGMFYFKKPSNMCLTFDGGKDMLLMKGEELVMVQDGKPRSMKAKGNTQLEALKTLLQNFSAGQESDVALEDLADVDVERDGNLMTMTISPRITDAKAKRKMLYTNFVVVIDTKAGELKSIRLNEKGSNYTQYDFGKFAVNVPVDDTVFVIQ
;
A
#
# COMPACT_ATOMS: atom_id res chain seq x y z
N MET A 1 -22.77 -10.31 -46.74
CA MET A 1 -22.50 -9.16 -45.82
C MET A 1 -23.13 -9.27 -44.43
N LYS A 2 -23.85 -10.37 -44.08
CA LYS A 2 -24.45 -10.53 -42.70
C LYS A 2 -23.61 -11.35 -41.72
N LYS A 3 -22.51 -11.97 -42.15
CA LYS A 3 -21.65 -12.83 -41.27
C LYS A 3 -20.48 -12.09 -40.63
N THR A 4 -20.10 -10.93 -41.12
CA THR A 4 -18.97 -10.11 -40.58
C THR A 4 -19.40 -9.21 -39.43
N ILE A 5 -20.68 -8.87 -39.31
CA ILE A 5 -21.20 -8.02 -38.24
C ILE A 5 -21.31 -8.79 -36.90
N LEU A 6 -21.57 -10.12 -36.98
CA LEU A 6 -21.72 -10.97 -35.80
C LEU A 6 -20.37 -11.22 -35.08
N ALA A 7 -19.27 -11.25 -35.82
CA ALA A 7 -17.95 -11.45 -35.27
C ALA A 7 -17.43 -10.21 -34.48
N TRP A 8 -17.86 -9.02 -34.89
CA TRP A 8 -17.49 -7.76 -34.19
C TRP A 8 -18.31 -7.54 -32.91
N MET A 9 -19.54 -8.03 -32.84
CA MET A 9 -20.32 -7.97 -31.58
C MET A 9 -19.82 -8.94 -30.52
N LEU A 10 -19.27 -10.10 -30.88
CA LEU A 10 -18.71 -11.03 -29.91
C LEU A 10 -17.38 -10.51 -29.29
N SER A 11 -16.61 -9.74 -30.03
CA SER A 11 -15.36 -9.15 -29.58
C SER A 11 -15.57 -8.03 -28.52
N LEU A 12 -16.69 -7.29 -28.60
CA LEU A 12 -16.99 -6.26 -27.60
C LEU A 12 -17.54 -6.85 -26.28
N MET A 13 -18.17 -8.03 -26.31
CA MET A 13 -18.67 -8.67 -25.09
C MET A 13 -17.56 -9.26 -24.20
N VAL A 14 -16.41 -9.61 -24.78
CA VAL A 14 -15.26 -10.14 -24.00
C VAL A 14 -14.56 -9.05 -23.20
N CYS A 15 -14.51 -7.80 -23.68
CA CYS A 15 -13.91 -6.69 -22.95
C CYS A 15 -14.73 -6.26 -21.71
N CYS A 16 -16.08 -6.36 -21.76
CA CYS A 16 -16.92 -5.99 -20.61
C CYS A 16 -16.86 -7.02 -19.46
N SER A 17 -16.58 -8.29 -19.75
CA SER A 17 -16.52 -9.34 -18.72
C SER A 17 -15.25 -9.27 -17.86
N VAL A 18 -14.17 -8.73 -18.39
CA VAL A 18 -12.89 -8.55 -17.62
C VAL A 18 -13.05 -7.43 -16.60
N MET A 19 -13.68 -6.32 -16.96
CA MET A 19 -13.92 -5.18 -16.05
C MET A 19 -14.92 -5.52 -14.93
N ALA A 20 -15.93 -6.35 -15.19
CA ALA A 20 -16.92 -6.76 -14.18
C ALA A 20 -16.31 -7.72 -13.13
N GLN A 21 -15.37 -8.56 -13.53
CA GLN A 21 -14.69 -9.49 -12.63
C GLN A 21 -13.75 -8.75 -11.66
N ASP A 22 -13.19 -7.63 -12.08
CA ASP A 22 -12.31 -6.78 -11.28
C ASP A 22 -13.07 -6.04 -10.17
N ALA A 23 -14.25 -5.51 -10.49
CA ALA A 23 -15.13 -4.89 -9.52
C ALA A 23 -15.62 -5.88 -8.45
N ASP A 24 -15.95 -7.13 -8.82
CA ASP A 24 -16.40 -8.16 -7.89
C ASP A 24 -15.27 -8.61 -6.93
N MET A 25 -14.04 -8.72 -7.42
CA MET A 25 -12.89 -9.09 -6.56
C MET A 25 -12.50 -7.97 -5.59
N MET A 26 -12.52 -6.71 -6.02
CA MET A 26 -12.31 -5.55 -5.13
C MET A 26 -13.42 -5.48 -4.09
N THR A 27 -14.66 -5.70 -4.48
CA THR A 27 -15.81 -5.71 -3.55
C THR A 27 -15.68 -6.81 -2.51
N LYS A 28 -15.28 -8.04 -2.88
CA LYS A 28 -15.05 -9.14 -1.93
C LYS A 28 -13.90 -8.88 -0.97
N ALA A 29 -12.81 -8.28 -1.44
CA ALA A 29 -11.73 -7.86 -0.57
C ALA A 29 -12.20 -6.77 0.41
N GLN A 30 -12.95 -5.78 -0.05
CA GLN A 30 -13.53 -4.73 0.78
C GLN A 30 -14.52 -5.29 1.81
N GLU A 31 -15.36 -6.26 1.47
CA GLU A 31 -16.28 -6.90 2.42
C GLU A 31 -15.54 -7.63 3.54
N LYS A 32 -14.44 -8.32 3.23
CA LYS A 32 -13.59 -8.98 4.23
C LYS A 32 -13.00 -7.97 5.22
N PHE A 33 -12.63 -6.78 4.75
CA PHE A 33 -12.09 -5.72 5.59
C PHE A 33 -13.16 -4.88 6.30
N LYS A 34 -14.40 -4.86 5.81
CA LYS A 34 -15.50 -4.09 6.40
C LYS A 34 -15.79 -4.45 7.86
N ASN A 35 -15.73 -5.74 8.19
CA ASN A 35 -15.98 -6.27 9.53
C ASN A 35 -14.69 -6.46 10.35
N MET A 36 -13.55 -6.05 9.82
CA MET A 36 -12.27 -6.13 10.52
C MET A 36 -12.16 -4.98 11.51
N THR A 37 -11.78 -5.28 12.74
CA THR A 37 -11.52 -4.29 13.79
C THR A 37 -10.03 -4.12 14.05
N SER A 38 -9.27 -5.18 13.85
CA SER A 38 -7.81 -5.20 14.05
C SER A 38 -7.15 -6.22 13.13
N LEU A 39 -5.86 -6.04 12.93
CA LEU A 39 -5.02 -6.86 12.07
C LEU A 39 -3.59 -6.87 12.60
N SER A 40 -2.93 -8.02 12.53
CA SER A 40 -1.48 -8.09 12.71
C SER A 40 -0.84 -9.05 11.72
N ALA A 41 0.40 -8.79 11.33
CA ALA A 41 1.18 -9.67 10.48
C ALA A 41 2.68 -9.52 10.77
N PRO A 42 3.45 -10.60 10.71
CA PRO A 42 4.90 -10.47 10.62
C PRO A 42 5.26 -9.78 9.31
N VAL A 43 6.28 -8.93 9.34
CA VAL A 43 6.76 -8.20 8.18
C VAL A 43 8.28 -8.30 8.09
N THR A 44 8.78 -8.48 6.86
CA THR A 44 10.21 -8.40 6.57
C THR A 44 10.45 -7.12 5.77
N GLN A 45 11.32 -6.26 6.27
CA GLN A 45 11.79 -5.08 5.55
C GLN A 45 13.10 -5.42 4.86
N THR A 46 13.20 -5.15 3.57
CA THR A 46 14.43 -5.20 2.78
C THR A 46 14.76 -3.80 2.29
N ARG A 47 15.92 -3.28 2.66
CA ARG A 47 16.45 -2.00 2.15
C ARG A 47 17.58 -2.28 1.18
N HIS A 48 17.34 -1.99 -0.08
CA HIS A 48 18.36 -2.05 -1.14
C HIS A 48 19.00 -0.69 -1.32
N ASN A 49 20.31 -0.67 -1.28
CA ASN A 49 21.09 0.53 -1.61
C ASN A 49 22.21 0.12 -2.57
N THR A 50 22.20 0.70 -3.77
CA THR A 50 23.17 0.41 -4.83
C THR A 50 24.63 0.68 -4.44
N MET A 51 24.86 1.45 -3.38
CA MET A 51 26.21 1.70 -2.84
C MET A 51 26.71 0.64 -1.85
N LEU A 52 25.83 -0.30 -1.44
CA LEU A 52 26.16 -1.34 -0.49
C LEU A 52 26.28 -2.70 -1.18
N ALA A 53 27.17 -3.54 -0.65
CA ALA A 53 27.41 -4.87 -1.22
C ALA A 53 26.27 -5.87 -0.99
N ALA A 54 25.39 -5.60 -0.02
CA ALA A 54 24.25 -6.46 0.32
C ALA A 54 23.08 -5.64 0.84
N ASP A 55 21.88 -6.20 0.67
CA ASP A 55 20.65 -5.61 1.20
C ASP A 55 20.61 -5.73 2.72
N ALA A 56 20.09 -4.70 3.39
CA ALA A 56 19.78 -4.77 4.81
C ALA A 56 18.39 -5.37 4.99
N VAL A 57 18.30 -6.49 5.74
CA VAL A 57 17.05 -7.20 6.00
C VAL A 57 16.73 -7.15 7.50
N THR A 58 15.55 -6.66 7.84
CA THR A 58 15.08 -6.55 9.22
C THR A 58 13.68 -7.15 9.34
N LYS A 59 13.44 -7.91 10.41
CA LYS A 59 12.13 -8.48 10.73
C LYS A 59 11.39 -7.59 11.70
N GLY A 60 10.07 -7.52 11.54
CA GLY A 60 9.21 -6.68 12.35
C GLY A 60 7.77 -7.18 12.37
N MET A 61 6.90 -6.31 12.84
CA MET A 61 5.47 -6.55 12.94
C MET A 61 4.69 -5.39 12.33
N PHE A 62 3.62 -5.72 11.66
CA PHE A 62 2.58 -4.81 11.22
C PHE A 62 1.37 -4.95 12.14
N TYR A 63 0.82 -3.83 12.58
CA TYR A 63 -0.41 -3.74 13.36
C TYR A 63 -1.34 -2.71 12.75
N PHE A 64 -2.62 -3.06 12.74
CA PHE A 64 -3.70 -2.15 12.41
C PHE A 64 -4.82 -2.29 13.44
N LYS A 65 -5.46 -1.16 13.81
CA LYS A 65 -6.64 -1.11 14.66
C LYS A 65 -7.53 0.03 14.22
N LYS A 66 -8.81 -0.27 13.98
CA LYS A 66 -9.79 0.77 13.63
C LYS A 66 -9.85 1.87 14.69
N PRO A 67 -10.20 3.11 14.31
CA PRO A 67 -10.60 3.51 12.95
C PRO A 67 -9.44 3.70 11.97
N SER A 68 -8.24 4.10 12.40
CA SER A 68 -7.16 4.50 11.50
C SER A 68 -5.76 4.42 12.12
N ASN A 69 -5.57 3.54 13.11
CA ASN A 69 -4.27 3.33 13.73
C ASN A 69 -3.50 2.23 12.98
N MET A 70 -2.30 2.54 12.54
CA MET A 70 -1.41 1.61 11.86
C MET A 70 0.01 1.77 12.36
N CYS A 71 0.70 0.66 12.57
CA CYS A 71 2.09 0.65 13.01
C CYS A 71 2.87 -0.44 12.29
N LEU A 72 3.98 -0.05 11.68
CA LEU A 72 5.06 -0.94 11.27
C LEU A 72 6.19 -0.73 12.25
N THR A 73 6.62 -1.78 12.95
CA THR A 73 7.69 -1.68 13.95
C THR A 73 8.77 -2.72 13.70
N PHE A 74 10.01 -2.33 13.82
CA PHE A 74 11.21 -3.13 13.59
C PHE A 74 12.20 -2.94 14.74
N ASP A 75 13.11 -3.89 14.90
CA ASP A 75 14.22 -3.84 15.86
C ASP A 75 13.77 -3.44 17.29
N GLY A 76 12.68 -4.06 17.76
CA GLY A 76 12.15 -3.79 19.09
C GLY A 76 11.60 -2.39 19.30
N GLY A 77 11.17 -1.71 18.23
CA GLY A 77 10.59 -0.36 18.29
C GLY A 77 11.58 0.77 17.98
N LYS A 78 12.85 0.48 17.72
CA LYS A 78 13.83 1.50 17.32
C LYS A 78 13.51 2.12 15.97
N ASP A 79 12.99 1.32 15.04
CA ASP A 79 12.49 1.79 13.77
C ASP A 79 10.98 1.55 13.73
N MET A 80 10.21 2.60 13.43
CA MET A 80 8.75 2.54 13.43
C MET A 80 8.18 3.49 12.37
N LEU A 81 7.13 3.06 11.69
CA LEU A 81 6.25 3.93 10.93
C LEU A 81 4.86 3.86 11.58
N LEU A 82 4.46 4.95 12.19
CA LEU A 82 3.19 5.07 12.89
C LEU A 82 2.26 6.02 12.15
N MET A 83 1.04 5.56 11.85
CA MET A 83 -0.06 6.40 11.40
C MET A 83 -1.17 6.37 12.45
N LYS A 84 -1.56 7.55 12.92
CA LYS A 84 -2.64 7.74 13.88
C LYS A 84 -3.56 8.86 13.38
N GLY A 85 -4.69 8.47 12.80
CA GLY A 85 -5.54 9.43 12.09
C GLY A 85 -4.81 10.10 10.93
N GLU A 86 -4.67 11.42 11.02
CA GLU A 86 -3.98 12.25 10.01
C GLU A 86 -2.46 12.36 10.23
N GLU A 87 -1.98 11.93 11.36
CA GLU A 87 -0.58 12.05 11.74
C GLU A 87 0.20 10.83 11.26
N LEU A 88 1.32 11.09 10.60
CA LEU A 88 2.30 10.10 10.20
C LEU A 88 3.61 10.40 10.93
N VAL A 89 4.09 9.47 11.71
CA VAL A 89 5.36 9.60 12.45
C VAL A 89 6.29 8.47 12.05
N MET A 90 7.49 8.83 11.65
CA MET A 90 8.59 7.88 11.45
C MET A 90 9.54 7.97 12.66
N VAL A 91 9.86 6.83 13.24
CA VAL A 91 10.95 6.71 14.21
C VAL A 91 12.10 6.01 13.52
N GLN A 92 13.29 6.57 13.59
CA GLN A 92 14.50 6.00 13.04
C GLN A 92 15.61 6.09 14.08
N ASP A 93 16.25 4.97 14.40
CA ASP A 93 17.23 4.84 15.47
C ASP A 93 16.72 5.40 16.81
N GLY A 94 15.45 5.16 17.14
CA GLY A 94 14.77 5.66 18.34
C GLY A 94 14.46 7.16 18.32
N LYS A 95 14.68 7.86 17.20
CA LYS A 95 14.42 9.31 17.07
C LYS A 95 13.16 9.57 16.27
N PRO A 96 12.09 10.12 16.88
CA PRO A 96 10.86 10.40 16.18
C PRO A 96 10.98 11.60 15.23
N ARG A 97 10.40 11.47 14.05
CA ARG A 97 10.24 12.53 13.06
C ARG A 97 8.78 12.57 12.64
N SER A 98 8.06 13.58 13.10
CA SER A 98 6.67 13.78 12.62
C SER A 98 6.69 14.28 11.17
N MET A 99 5.87 13.67 10.34
CA MET A 99 5.68 14.04 8.95
C MET A 99 4.21 14.40 8.75
N LYS A 100 3.97 15.61 8.24
CA LYS A 100 2.61 16.01 7.87
C LYS A 100 2.31 15.53 6.45
N ALA A 101 1.31 14.67 6.31
CA ALA A 101 0.85 14.21 4.99
C ALA A 101 0.25 15.39 4.21
N LYS A 102 -0.56 16.23 4.87
CA LYS A 102 -1.23 17.36 4.25
C LYS A 102 -0.25 18.34 3.55
N GLY A 103 -0.44 18.50 2.25
CA GLY A 103 0.43 19.33 1.40
C GLY A 103 1.70 18.63 0.92
N ASN A 104 1.84 17.32 1.17
CA ASN A 104 2.88 16.48 0.60
C ASN A 104 2.23 15.33 -0.20
N THR A 105 2.10 15.50 -1.50
CA THR A 105 1.39 14.56 -2.39
C THR A 105 1.87 13.12 -2.27
N GLN A 106 3.16 12.87 -2.01
CA GLN A 106 3.67 11.51 -1.83
C GLN A 106 3.16 10.87 -0.54
N LEU A 107 3.20 11.61 0.56
CA LEU A 107 2.72 11.12 1.85
C LEU A 107 1.20 11.00 1.86
N GLU A 108 0.50 11.90 1.16
CA GLU A 108 -0.96 11.80 0.95
C GLU A 108 -1.30 10.56 0.13
N ALA A 109 -0.61 10.29 -0.98
CA ALA A 109 -0.82 9.09 -1.78
C ALA A 109 -0.52 7.81 -0.99
N LEU A 110 0.58 7.76 -0.23
CA LEU A 110 0.90 6.63 0.64
C LEU A 110 -0.15 6.43 1.73
N LYS A 111 -0.57 7.51 2.39
CA LYS A 111 -1.62 7.48 3.42
C LYS A 111 -2.93 6.95 2.83
N THR A 112 -3.38 7.51 1.71
CA THR A 112 -4.60 7.09 0.99
C THR A 112 -4.53 5.62 0.63
N LEU A 113 -3.40 5.17 0.08
CA LEU A 113 -3.17 3.75 -0.21
C LEU A 113 -3.35 2.88 1.04
N LEU A 114 -2.67 3.21 2.12
CA LEU A 114 -2.71 2.44 3.36
C LEU A 114 -4.11 2.46 4.01
N GLN A 115 -4.83 3.58 3.93
CA GLN A 115 -6.20 3.69 4.42
C GLN A 115 -7.17 2.84 3.59
N ASN A 116 -7.07 2.85 2.27
CA ASN A 116 -7.89 2.02 1.39
C ASN A 116 -7.70 0.53 1.66
N PHE A 117 -6.47 0.09 1.97
CA PHE A 117 -6.20 -1.31 2.33
C PHE A 117 -6.68 -1.69 3.73
N SER A 118 -6.62 -0.79 4.70
CA SER A 118 -6.83 -1.12 6.10
C SER A 118 -8.25 -0.87 6.60
N ALA A 119 -8.95 0.13 6.08
CA ALA A 119 -10.21 0.57 6.66
C ALA A 119 -11.45 0.14 5.87
N GLY A 120 -11.30 -0.27 4.60
CA GLY A 120 -12.46 -0.41 3.71
C GLY A 120 -13.29 0.87 3.65
N GLN A 121 -12.73 1.99 4.07
CA GLN A 121 -13.31 3.32 4.01
C GLN A 121 -12.77 4.00 2.76
N GLU A 122 -13.66 4.54 1.97
CA GLU A 122 -13.28 5.50 0.93
C GLU A 122 -12.58 6.66 1.62
N SER A 123 -11.36 6.96 1.20
CA SER A 123 -10.69 8.19 1.61
C SER A 123 -11.44 9.36 0.96
N ASP A 124 -11.47 10.51 1.61
CA ASP A 124 -12.10 11.74 1.04
C ASP A 124 -11.44 12.18 -0.28
N VAL A 125 -10.28 11.61 -0.61
CA VAL A 125 -9.53 11.88 -1.85
C VAL A 125 -9.27 10.54 -2.55
N ALA A 126 -9.68 10.42 -3.80
CA ALA A 126 -9.39 9.25 -4.60
C ALA A 126 -7.88 9.14 -4.90
N LEU A 127 -7.36 7.92 -4.92
CA LEU A 127 -5.92 7.70 -5.20
C LEU A 127 -5.56 8.20 -6.61
N GLU A 128 -6.48 8.06 -7.54
CA GLU A 128 -6.37 8.49 -8.93
C GLU A 128 -6.26 10.02 -9.09
N ASP A 129 -6.70 10.80 -8.11
CA ASP A 129 -6.52 12.25 -8.07
C ASP A 129 -5.09 12.65 -7.68
N LEU A 130 -4.40 11.77 -6.94
CA LEU A 130 -3.07 12.01 -6.40
C LEU A 130 -1.94 11.37 -7.21
N ALA A 131 -2.25 10.29 -7.94
CA ALA A 131 -1.25 9.46 -8.60
C ALA A 131 -1.73 8.84 -9.90
N ASP A 132 -0.80 8.49 -10.78
CA ASP A 132 -1.05 7.57 -11.89
C ASP A 132 -0.95 6.14 -11.36
N VAL A 133 -1.92 5.29 -11.69
CA VAL A 133 -2.02 3.91 -11.21
C VAL A 133 -2.01 2.96 -12.40
N ASP A 134 -0.96 2.15 -12.52
CA ASP A 134 -0.87 1.05 -13.47
C ASP A 134 -1.16 -0.27 -12.76
N VAL A 135 -1.95 -1.14 -13.37
CA VAL A 135 -2.34 -2.42 -12.80
C VAL A 135 -1.98 -3.56 -13.73
N GLU A 136 -1.16 -4.48 -13.23
CA GLU A 136 -0.78 -5.71 -13.92
C GLU A 136 -1.31 -6.93 -13.16
N ARG A 137 -1.58 -8.02 -13.88
CA ARG A 137 -2.07 -9.27 -13.30
C ARG A 137 -1.26 -10.46 -13.79
N ASP A 138 -0.90 -11.30 -12.83
CA ASP A 138 -0.28 -12.60 -13.09
C ASP A 138 -0.95 -13.64 -12.18
N GLY A 139 -1.83 -14.44 -12.77
CA GLY A 139 -2.65 -15.41 -12.04
C GLY A 139 -3.50 -14.75 -10.95
N ASN A 140 -3.24 -15.09 -9.69
CA ASN A 140 -3.93 -14.51 -8.54
C ASN A 140 -3.23 -13.25 -7.98
N LEU A 141 -2.09 -12.88 -8.53
CA LEU A 141 -1.38 -11.69 -8.08
C LEU A 141 -1.79 -10.47 -8.92
N MET A 142 -2.14 -9.40 -8.23
CA MET A 142 -2.37 -8.08 -8.80
C MET A 142 -1.25 -7.17 -8.33
N THR A 143 -0.51 -6.60 -9.26
CA THR A 143 0.55 -5.62 -9.01
C THR A 143 0.06 -4.24 -9.41
N MET A 144 0.08 -3.30 -8.48
CA MET A 144 -0.28 -1.91 -8.71
C MET A 144 0.98 -1.06 -8.60
N THR A 145 1.32 -0.34 -9.67
CA THR A 145 2.39 0.67 -9.66
C THR A 145 1.74 2.05 -9.55
N ILE A 146 2.01 2.74 -8.44
CA ILE A 146 1.40 4.02 -8.07
C ILE A 146 2.46 5.11 -8.13
N SER A 147 2.33 6.02 -9.08
CA SER A 147 3.28 7.11 -9.34
C SER A 147 2.66 8.45 -8.96
N PRO A 148 3.07 9.08 -7.82
CA PRO A 148 2.49 10.35 -7.37
C PRO A 148 2.66 11.46 -8.40
N ARG A 149 1.57 12.20 -8.70
CA ARG A 149 1.57 13.34 -9.63
C ARG A 149 2.12 14.57 -8.94
N ILE A 150 3.40 14.85 -9.15
CA ILE A 150 4.04 16.04 -8.60
C ILE A 150 4.36 16.99 -9.75
N THR A 151 3.65 18.11 -9.83
CA THR A 151 3.79 19.13 -10.86
C THR A 151 4.85 20.18 -10.50
N ASP A 152 5.02 20.47 -9.21
CA ASP A 152 6.01 21.44 -8.75
C ASP A 152 7.45 20.91 -8.83
N ALA A 153 8.32 21.63 -9.52
CA ALA A 153 9.71 21.22 -9.75
C ALA A 153 10.54 21.14 -8.46
N LYS A 154 10.26 21.99 -7.45
CA LYS A 154 10.95 21.97 -6.16
C LYS A 154 10.50 20.79 -5.32
N ALA A 155 9.19 20.48 -5.32
CA ALA A 155 8.64 19.29 -4.69
C ALA A 155 9.20 18.02 -5.33
N LYS A 156 9.28 17.97 -6.69
CA LYS A 156 9.87 16.84 -7.42
C LYS A 156 11.33 16.56 -7.06
N ARG A 157 12.13 17.60 -6.81
CA ARG A 157 13.52 17.44 -6.33
C ARG A 157 13.61 16.86 -4.93
N LYS A 158 12.63 17.14 -4.06
CA LYS A 158 12.55 16.68 -2.66
C LYS A 158 11.84 15.35 -2.49
N MET A 159 11.42 14.71 -3.61
CA MET A 159 10.77 13.40 -3.55
C MET A 159 11.65 12.38 -2.82
N LEU A 160 11.07 11.72 -1.84
CA LEU A 160 11.66 10.58 -1.14
C LEU A 160 11.55 9.31 -2.00
N TYR A 161 10.37 9.11 -2.61
CA TYR A 161 10.05 7.93 -3.42
C TYR A 161 9.61 8.35 -4.82
N THR A 162 9.96 7.57 -5.82
CA THR A 162 9.55 7.80 -7.22
C THR A 162 8.18 7.18 -7.51
N ASN A 163 7.94 5.99 -6.99
CA ASN A 163 6.66 5.30 -7.03
C ASN A 163 6.54 4.25 -5.90
N PHE A 164 5.36 3.72 -5.75
CA PHE A 164 5.04 2.61 -4.86
C PHE A 164 4.59 1.42 -5.72
N VAL A 165 5.08 0.22 -5.41
CA VAL A 165 4.61 -1.02 -6.03
C VAL A 165 3.94 -1.86 -4.96
N VAL A 166 2.67 -2.19 -5.17
CA VAL A 166 1.83 -2.95 -4.24
C VAL A 166 1.44 -4.26 -4.87
N VAL A 167 1.68 -5.37 -4.19
CA VAL A 167 1.29 -6.69 -4.65
C VAL A 167 0.21 -7.26 -3.74
N ILE A 168 -0.89 -7.69 -4.33
CA ILE A 168 -2.06 -8.24 -3.64
C ILE A 168 -2.34 -9.64 -4.19
N ASP A 169 -2.56 -10.61 -3.29
CA ASP A 169 -3.16 -11.89 -3.66
C ASP A 169 -4.68 -11.71 -3.70
N THR A 170 -5.24 -11.62 -4.90
CA THR A 170 -6.67 -11.36 -5.11
C THR A 170 -7.54 -12.53 -4.67
N LYS A 171 -7.03 -13.77 -4.72
CA LYS A 171 -7.76 -14.95 -4.25
C LYS A 171 -7.85 -14.99 -2.72
N ALA A 172 -6.77 -14.68 -2.04
CA ALA A 172 -6.74 -14.61 -0.58
C ALA A 172 -7.34 -13.29 -0.05
N GLY A 173 -7.37 -12.23 -0.89
CA GLY A 173 -7.67 -10.87 -0.47
C GLY A 173 -6.61 -10.33 0.49
N GLU A 174 -5.32 -10.63 0.25
CA GLU A 174 -4.23 -10.30 1.16
C GLU A 174 -3.16 -9.46 0.47
N LEU A 175 -2.71 -8.43 1.16
CA LEU A 175 -1.53 -7.66 0.78
C LEU A 175 -0.29 -8.54 0.94
N LYS A 176 0.51 -8.69 -0.10
CA LYS A 176 1.76 -9.48 -0.08
C LYS A 176 2.97 -8.60 0.15
N SER A 177 3.08 -7.51 -0.58
CA SER A 177 4.21 -6.59 -0.40
C SER A 177 3.86 -5.16 -0.78
N ILE A 178 4.62 -4.23 -0.21
CA ILE A 178 4.72 -2.84 -0.64
C ILE A 178 6.19 -2.53 -0.85
N ARG A 179 6.54 -2.02 -2.04
CA ARG A 179 7.87 -1.51 -2.34
C ARG A 179 7.81 -0.01 -2.61
N LEU A 180 8.69 0.72 -1.94
CA LEU A 180 8.90 2.15 -2.11
C LEU A 180 10.16 2.32 -2.94
N ASN A 181 10.03 2.67 -4.21
CA ASN A 181 11.17 2.91 -5.08
C ASN A 181 11.69 4.33 -4.88
N GLU A 182 12.99 4.48 -4.71
CA GLU A 182 13.69 5.73 -4.50
C GLU A 182 14.47 6.15 -5.76
N LYS A 183 15.15 7.27 -5.71
CA LYS A 183 16.06 7.69 -6.78
C LYS A 183 17.31 6.79 -6.81
N GLY A 184 17.88 6.57 -8.00
CA GLY A 184 19.12 5.82 -8.16
C GLY A 184 18.97 4.32 -7.95
N SER A 185 17.80 3.75 -8.27
CA SER A 185 17.48 2.32 -8.15
C SER A 185 17.50 1.77 -6.71
N ASN A 186 17.55 2.63 -5.71
CA ASN A 186 17.36 2.23 -4.32
C ASN A 186 15.88 1.93 -4.05
N TYR A 187 15.61 1.05 -3.09
CA TYR A 187 14.23 0.78 -2.66
C TYR A 187 14.16 0.28 -1.22
N THR A 188 12.99 0.46 -0.63
CA THR A 188 12.59 -0.23 0.61
C THR A 188 11.37 -1.08 0.30
N GLN A 189 11.45 -2.37 0.59
CA GLN A 189 10.37 -3.34 0.41
C GLN A 189 9.91 -3.88 1.75
N TYR A 190 8.60 -4.04 1.89
CA TYR A 190 7.94 -4.67 3.02
C TYR A 190 7.19 -5.89 2.51
N ASP A 191 7.60 -7.10 2.92
CA ASP A 191 6.94 -8.36 2.62
C ASP A 191 6.14 -8.81 3.83
N PHE A 192 4.82 -8.96 3.65
CA PHE A 192 3.89 -9.32 4.71
C PHE A 192 3.70 -10.84 4.77
N GLY A 193 3.80 -11.38 5.97
CA GLY A 193 3.45 -12.77 6.22
C GLY A 193 1.94 -12.96 6.37
N LYS A 194 1.54 -14.07 6.99
CA LYS A 194 0.12 -14.38 7.19
C LYS A 194 -0.54 -13.39 8.13
N PHE A 195 -1.65 -12.82 7.69
CA PHE A 195 -2.46 -11.90 8.49
C PHE A 195 -3.31 -12.63 9.52
N ALA A 196 -3.26 -12.14 10.76
CA ALA A 196 -4.19 -12.50 11.83
C ALA A 196 -5.22 -11.38 11.99
N VAL A 197 -6.49 -11.70 11.72
CA VAL A 197 -7.60 -10.73 11.68
C VAL A 197 -8.39 -10.79 12.99
N ASN A 198 -8.86 -9.64 13.47
CA ASN A 198 -9.66 -9.49 14.69
C ASN A 198 -8.96 -10.03 15.95
N VAL A 199 -7.63 -9.92 15.99
CA VAL A 199 -6.82 -10.27 17.16
C VAL A 199 -6.71 -9.10 18.12
N PRO A 200 -6.55 -9.33 19.42
CA PRO A 200 -6.26 -8.26 20.37
C PRO A 200 -4.96 -7.55 19.98
N VAL A 201 -5.04 -6.23 19.80
CA VAL A 201 -3.87 -5.37 19.58
C VAL A 201 -3.83 -4.34 20.69
N ASP A 202 -2.74 -4.34 21.46
CA ASP A 202 -2.52 -3.40 22.55
C ASP A 202 -2.34 -1.98 22.01
N ASP A 203 -2.98 -1.02 22.65
CA ASP A 203 -2.90 0.40 22.22
C ASP A 203 -1.51 1.00 22.42
N THR A 204 -0.68 0.38 23.26
CA THR A 204 0.72 0.80 23.48
C THR A 204 1.59 0.66 22.23
N VAL A 205 1.23 -0.24 21.27
CA VAL A 205 1.95 -0.35 20.00
C VAL A 205 1.79 0.88 19.09
N PHE A 206 0.78 1.72 19.38
CA PHE A 206 0.52 2.97 18.66
C PHE A 206 1.01 4.21 19.43
N VAL A 207 1.93 4.04 20.36
CA VAL A 207 2.54 5.10 21.16
C VAL A 207 4.04 5.11 20.92
N ILE A 208 4.59 6.29 20.65
CA ILE A 208 6.05 6.49 20.55
C ILE A 208 6.60 6.46 21.97
N GLN A 209 7.53 5.58 22.20
CA GLN A 209 8.24 5.46 23.48
C GLN A 209 9.43 6.42 23.54
#